data_793d9ae96034267be9538196f523e127
#
_entry.id   793d9ae96034267be9538196f523e127
#
_cell.length_a   1.000
_cell.length_b   1.000
_cell.length_c   1.000
_cell.angle_alpha   90.00
_cell.angle_beta   90.00
_cell.angle_gamma   90.00
#
_symmetry.space_group_name_H-M   'P 1'
#
loop_
_entity.id
_entity.type
_entity.pdbx_description
1 polymer ?
#
loop_
_entity_poly.entity_id
_entity_poly.type
_entity_poly.pdbx_seq_one_letter_code
_entity_poly.pdbx_strand_id
1 'polypeptide(L)'
;MAYYCYIVECNDGTYYTGWSTDPVRRTRQHNQGKGAKYTRQHAPVRLVYVETQPDRSTAMRRELAIKKMNRGQKNRLIQHASLEN
;
A
#
# COMPACT_ATOMS: atom_id res chain seq x y z
N MET A 1 -2.68 16.59 9.94
CA MET A 1 -1.97 15.81 8.92
C MET A 1 -2.69 14.49 8.72
N ALA A 2 -2.96 14.10 7.49
CA ALA A 2 -3.65 12.84 7.20
C ALA A 2 -2.66 11.67 7.17
N TYR A 3 -3.14 10.50 7.54
CA TYR A 3 -2.39 9.25 7.50
C TYR A 3 -3.14 8.26 6.62
N TYR A 4 -2.41 7.42 5.92
CA TYR A 4 -2.98 6.50 4.94
C TYR A 4 -2.34 5.12 5.05
N CYS A 5 -3.15 4.07 4.85
CA CYS A 5 -2.64 2.77 4.48
C CYS A 5 -2.73 2.64 2.96
N TYR A 6 -1.78 1.97 2.36
CA TYR A 6 -1.75 1.81 0.92
C TYR A 6 -1.23 0.43 0.53
N ILE A 7 -1.58 0.02 -0.68
CA ILE A 7 -1.04 -1.18 -1.31
C ILE A 7 -0.45 -0.79 -2.65
N VAL A 8 0.76 -1.29 -2.93
CA VAL A 8 1.36 -1.20 -4.25
C VAL A 8 1.43 -2.60 -4.85
N GLU A 9 1.24 -2.68 -6.16
CA GLU A 9 1.46 -3.90 -6.93
C GLU A 9 2.86 -3.86 -7.51
N CYS A 10 3.62 -4.92 -7.26
CA CYS A 10 5.00 -5.04 -7.70
C CYS A 10 5.08 -5.60 -9.12
N ASN A 11 6.27 -5.51 -9.71
CA ASN A 11 6.52 -5.95 -11.09
C ASN A 11 6.15 -7.42 -11.32
N ASP A 12 6.33 -8.26 -10.30
CA ASP A 12 6.01 -9.69 -10.37
C ASP A 12 4.56 -10.01 -10.02
N GLY A 13 3.70 -9.00 -9.84
CA GLY A 13 2.29 -9.18 -9.49
C GLY A 13 2.01 -9.35 -8.01
N THR A 14 3.02 -9.34 -7.16
CA THR A 14 2.82 -9.41 -5.70
C THR A 14 2.43 -8.04 -5.15
N TYR A 15 1.91 -8.02 -3.91
CA TYR A 15 1.49 -6.79 -3.24
C TYR A 15 2.39 -6.47 -2.07
N TYR A 16 2.65 -5.18 -1.88
CA TYR A 16 3.31 -4.65 -0.69
C TYR A 16 2.38 -3.65 -0.01
N THR A 17 2.21 -3.77 1.29
CA THR A 17 1.35 -2.90 2.10
C THR A 17 2.20 -2.02 3.00
N GLY A 18 1.85 -0.74 3.08
CA GLY A 18 2.53 0.20 3.96
C GLY A 18 1.58 1.26 4.49
N TRP A 19 2.12 2.20 5.27
CA TRP A 19 1.40 3.40 5.65
C TRP A 19 2.29 4.61 5.42
N SER A 20 1.66 5.76 5.17
CA SER A 20 2.40 7.00 4.87
C SER A 20 1.49 8.20 5.02
N THR A 21 2.08 9.38 5.17
CA THR A 21 1.36 10.64 5.07
C THR A 21 1.21 11.11 3.63
N ASP A 22 1.93 10.48 2.69
CA ASP A 22 1.87 10.80 1.26
C ASP A 22 2.15 9.53 0.43
N PRO A 23 1.12 8.71 0.16
CA PRO A 23 1.31 7.45 -0.57
C PRO A 23 1.86 7.61 -1.98
N VAL A 24 1.52 8.68 -2.68
CA VAL A 24 2.01 8.95 -4.04
C VAL A 24 3.52 9.17 -4.02
N ARG A 25 3.97 10.04 -3.11
CA ARG A 25 5.40 10.30 -2.93
C ARG A 25 6.15 9.03 -2.52
N ARG A 26 5.56 8.26 -1.61
CA ARG A 26 6.16 7.02 -1.12
C ARG A 26 6.31 6.00 -2.25
N THR A 27 5.32 5.91 -3.14
CA THR A 27 5.40 5.05 -4.32
C THR A 27 6.57 5.44 -5.23
N ARG A 28 6.76 6.75 -5.45
CA ARG A 28 7.92 7.23 -6.21
C ARG A 28 9.24 6.85 -5.55
N GLN A 29 9.32 6.96 -4.23
CA GLN A 29 10.52 6.56 -3.48
C GLN A 29 10.80 5.07 -3.63
N HIS A 30 9.76 4.23 -3.59
CA HIS A 30 9.90 2.80 -3.84
C HIS A 30 10.54 2.55 -5.22
N ASN A 31 10.05 3.25 -6.25
CA ASN A 31 10.55 3.08 -7.62
C ASN A 31 11.95 3.66 -7.83
N GLN A 32 12.39 4.56 -6.96
CA GLN A 32 13.73 5.12 -6.97
C GLN A 32 14.74 4.29 -6.17
N GLY A 33 14.29 3.16 -5.60
CA GLY A 33 15.14 2.30 -4.78
C GLY A 33 15.36 2.82 -3.36
N LYS A 34 14.56 3.79 -2.91
CA LYS A 34 14.68 4.42 -1.59
C LYS A 34 13.62 3.93 -0.60
N GLY A 35 12.76 3.01 -1.02
CA GLY A 35 11.71 2.47 -0.18
C GLY A 35 12.17 1.23 0.58
N ALA A 36 11.21 0.35 0.91
CA ALA A 36 11.50 -0.89 1.60
C ALA A 36 12.36 -1.81 0.73
N LYS A 37 13.12 -2.68 1.38
CA LYS A 37 13.97 -3.65 0.68
C LYS A 37 13.16 -4.51 -0.30
N TYR A 38 11.97 -4.94 0.10
CA TYR A 38 11.08 -5.74 -0.74
C TYR A 38 10.77 -5.02 -2.06
N THR A 39 10.38 -3.74 -1.98
CA THR A 39 10.01 -2.98 -3.17
C THR A 39 11.21 -2.67 -4.06
N ARG A 40 12.42 -2.53 -3.50
CA ARG A 40 13.64 -2.37 -4.30
C ARG A 40 13.91 -3.58 -5.18
N GLN A 41 13.60 -4.77 -4.68
CA GLN A 41 13.83 -6.02 -5.41
C GLN A 41 12.71 -6.33 -6.42
N HIS A 42 11.55 -5.69 -6.26
CA HIS A 42 10.35 -6.00 -7.05
C HIS A 42 9.83 -4.79 -7.83
N ALA A 43 10.64 -3.74 -7.97
CA ALA A 43 10.28 -2.57 -8.74
C ALA A 43 10.24 -2.88 -10.25
N PRO A 44 9.48 -2.13 -11.06
CA PRO A 44 8.66 -1.01 -10.64
C PRO A 44 7.39 -1.45 -9.91
N VAL A 45 6.88 -0.57 -9.04
CA VAL A 45 5.63 -0.78 -8.32
C VAL A 45 4.64 0.32 -8.70
N ARG A 46 3.35 0.03 -8.57
CA ARG A 46 2.32 1.03 -8.80
C ARG A 46 1.32 1.03 -7.65
N LEU A 47 0.81 2.21 -7.32
CA LEU A 47 -0.17 2.38 -6.26
C LEU A 47 -1.53 1.87 -6.74
N VAL A 48 -2.11 0.89 -6.02
CA VAL A 48 -3.40 0.30 -6.39
C VAL A 48 -4.48 0.48 -5.35
N TYR A 49 -4.13 0.90 -4.12
CA TYR A 49 -5.11 1.08 -3.06
C TYR A 49 -4.62 2.10 -2.05
N VAL A 50 -5.52 2.99 -1.60
CA VAL A 50 -5.26 3.97 -0.54
C VAL A 50 -6.50 4.07 0.33
N GLU A 51 -6.31 4.05 1.65
CA GLU A 51 -7.39 4.36 2.60
C GLU A 51 -6.89 5.35 3.64
N THR A 52 -7.75 6.31 3.99
CA THR A 52 -7.44 7.34 4.98
C THR A 52 -7.63 6.79 6.39
N GLN A 53 -6.72 7.18 7.29
CA GLN A 53 -6.78 6.82 8.71
C GLN A 53 -6.74 8.09 9.56
N PRO A 54 -7.40 8.09 10.73
CA PRO A 54 -7.50 9.30 11.57
C PRO A 54 -6.19 9.68 12.24
N ASP A 55 -5.31 8.71 12.50
CA ASP A 55 -4.05 8.95 13.18
C ASP A 55 -3.02 7.88 12.82
N ARG A 56 -1.78 8.12 13.25
CA ARG A 56 -0.64 7.23 12.98
C ARG A 56 -0.84 5.84 13.60
N SER A 57 -1.31 5.79 14.81
CA SER A 57 -1.51 4.52 15.53
C SER A 57 -2.50 3.62 14.79
N THR A 58 -3.63 4.19 14.36
CA THR A 58 -4.65 3.46 13.60
C THR A 58 -4.08 3.01 12.24
N ALA A 59 -3.31 3.87 11.57
CA ALA A 59 -2.67 3.50 10.30
C ALA A 59 -1.74 2.32 10.47
N MET A 60 -0.94 2.29 11.52
CA MET A 60 -0.01 1.20 11.79
C MET A 60 -0.73 -0.11 12.08
N ARG A 61 -1.82 -0.05 12.86
CA ARG A 61 -2.64 -1.24 13.16
C ARG A 61 -3.33 -1.77 11.91
N ARG A 62 -3.83 -0.88 11.08
CA ARG A 62 -4.49 -1.25 9.83
C ARG A 62 -3.50 -1.87 8.84
N GLU A 63 -2.30 -1.32 8.76
CA GLU A 63 -1.24 -1.91 7.95
C GLU A 63 -0.99 -3.37 8.32
N LEU A 64 -0.86 -3.65 9.62
CA LEU A 64 -0.66 -5.02 10.10
C LEU A 64 -1.85 -5.92 9.75
N ALA A 65 -3.07 -5.42 9.87
CA ALA A 65 -4.27 -6.18 9.52
C ALA A 65 -4.29 -6.53 8.03
N ILE A 66 -3.98 -5.57 7.17
CA ILE A 66 -3.94 -5.79 5.71
C ILE A 66 -2.81 -6.75 5.34
N LYS A 67 -1.65 -6.64 5.98
CA LYS A 67 -0.52 -7.55 5.73
C LYS A 67 -0.88 -9.01 6.02
N LYS A 68 -1.77 -9.26 6.96
CA LYS A 68 -2.23 -10.62 7.30
C LYS A 68 -3.25 -11.18 6.33
N MET A 69 -3.83 -10.35 5.47
CA MET A 69 -4.78 -10.79 4.48
C MET A 69 -4.08 -11.64 3.41
N ASN A 70 -4.80 -12.66 2.90
CA ASN A 70 -4.32 -13.40 1.75
C ASN A 70 -4.54 -12.58 0.46
N ARG A 71 -4.02 -13.06 -0.66
CA ARG A 71 -4.11 -12.34 -1.93
C ARG A 71 -5.55 -12.09 -2.36
N GLY A 72 -6.43 -13.07 -2.20
CA GLY A 72 -7.85 -12.93 -2.56
C GLY A 72 -8.53 -11.83 -1.78
N GLN A 73 -8.23 -11.73 -0.48
CA GLN A 73 -8.79 -10.68 0.37
C GLN A 73 -8.27 -9.30 -0.03
N LYS A 74 -6.99 -9.18 -0.34
CA LYS A 74 -6.41 -7.92 -0.83
C LYS A 74 -7.01 -7.53 -2.18
N ASN A 75 -7.21 -8.49 -3.08
CA ASN A 75 -7.85 -8.23 -4.38
C ASN A 75 -9.27 -7.68 -4.19
N ARG A 76 -10.06 -8.25 -3.29
CA ARG A 76 -11.40 -7.75 -3.01
C ARG A 76 -11.39 -6.34 -2.45
N LEU A 77 -10.44 -6.06 -1.55
CA LEU A 77 -10.28 -4.72 -0.97
C LEU A 77 -10.00 -3.68 -2.07
N ILE A 78 -9.09 -3.99 -2.97
CA ILE A 78 -8.71 -3.12 -4.08
C ILE A 78 -9.89 -2.92 -5.03
N GLN A 79 -10.58 -3.99 -5.41
CA GLN A 79 -11.73 -3.93 -6.31
C GLN A 79 -12.89 -3.17 -5.72
N HIS A 80 -13.16 -3.36 -4.43
CA HIS A 80 -14.25 -2.68 -3.75
C HIS A 80 -14.03 -1.16 -3.74
N ALA A 81 -12.82 -0.71 -3.47
CA ALA A 81 -12.47 0.70 -3.51
C ALA A 81 -12.65 1.29 -4.92
N SER A 82 -12.29 0.52 -5.95
CA SER A 82 -12.46 0.95 -7.35
C SER A 82 -13.94 1.11 -7.73
N LEU A 83 -14.80 0.25 -7.20
CA LEU A 83 -16.24 0.29 -7.49
C LEU A 83 -16.92 1.48 -6.81
N GLU A 84 -16.39 1.99 -5.72
CA GLU A 84 -16.95 3.12 -5.00
C GLU A 84 -16.60 4.47 -5.61
N ASN A 85 -15.68 4.50 -6.53
CA ASN A 85 -15.27 5.70 -7.26
C ASN A 85 -16.11 5.84 -8.56
#